data_1177ba2808a45dc73e7f46cd55f8cee5
#
_entry.id   1177ba2808a45dc73e7f46cd55f8cee5
#
_cell.length_a   1.000
_cell.length_b   1.000
_cell.length_c   1.000
_cell.angle_alpha   90.00
_cell.angle_beta   90.00
_cell.angle_gamma   90.00
#
_symmetry.space_group_name_H-M   'P 1'
#
loop_
_entity.id
_entity.type
_entity.pdbx_description
1 polymer ?
#
loop_
_entity_poly.entity_id
_entity_poly.type
_entity_poly.pdbx_seq_one_letter_code
_entity_poly.pdbx_strand_id
1 'polypeptide(L)'
;MGQVRSNNEDCFRLVQQLNLFVLSDGMGGEAHGEIASALAVETVVKHCMDTDSNHAASTHGNSTQNLSDSTKRLVNAVHLANRNIFNSAETHPEQSGMGATLTALWINGNALSIAHVGVSRAYLLRTGALQQLTSDHSLVAEQVRRGIITASEAEQSEMQSVLLRALGTQAEVEVDSEEQALFPRDVLLLCSDGLTRMVTDPEIAGTLQAETDPQKAADRLIALANENGGADNISVIVIRLENETKGWLSWLRPGGRKHAGSNGSAGGH
;
A
#
# COMPACT_ATOMS: atom_id res chain seq x y z
N MET A 1 8.69 4.21 -16.45
CA MET A 1 9.88 5.03 -16.19
C MET A 1 9.47 6.46 -16.45
N GLY A 2 9.92 7.42 -15.69
CA GLY A 2 9.73 8.82 -16.01
C GLY A 2 10.50 9.24 -17.29
N GLN A 3 10.72 10.53 -17.47
CA GLN A 3 11.43 11.07 -18.65
C GLN A 3 12.94 11.25 -18.42
N VAL A 4 13.41 11.23 -17.17
CA VAL A 4 14.79 11.54 -16.80
C VAL A 4 15.61 10.30 -16.46
N ARG A 5 15.04 9.32 -15.80
CA ARG A 5 15.73 8.10 -15.37
C ARG A 5 15.95 7.14 -16.54
N SER A 6 17.14 6.55 -16.64
CA SER A 6 17.48 5.52 -17.62
C SER A 6 17.11 4.11 -17.18
N ASN A 7 16.90 3.89 -15.89
CA ASN A 7 16.54 2.61 -15.27
C ASN A 7 15.23 2.74 -14.47
N ASN A 8 14.52 1.63 -14.28
CA ASN A 8 13.33 1.56 -13.41
C ASN A 8 13.68 0.77 -12.14
N GLU A 9 13.76 1.46 -11.03
CA GLU A 9 14.04 0.88 -9.72
C GLU A 9 12.77 0.61 -8.90
N ASP A 10 11.60 1.02 -9.42
CA ASP A 10 10.30 0.68 -8.83
C ASP A 10 9.92 -0.77 -9.12
N CYS A 11 9.40 -1.45 -8.12
CA CYS A 11 8.79 -2.77 -8.25
C CYS A 11 7.42 -2.79 -7.56
N PHE A 12 6.43 -3.45 -8.17
CA PHE A 12 5.12 -3.62 -7.54
C PHE A 12 4.50 -4.98 -7.84
N ARG A 13 3.55 -5.40 -7.01
CA ARG A 13 2.78 -6.61 -7.23
C ARG A 13 1.33 -6.45 -6.74
N LEU A 14 0.41 -6.94 -7.58
CA LEU A 14 -1.01 -7.06 -7.25
C LEU A 14 -1.34 -8.56 -7.12
N VAL A 15 -1.64 -9.02 -5.91
CA VAL A 15 -2.05 -10.41 -5.63
C VAL A 15 -3.55 -10.42 -5.41
N GLN A 16 -4.30 -10.50 -6.51
CA GLN A 16 -5.77 -10.34 -6.51
C GLN A 16 -6.47 -11.35 -5.60
N GLN A 17 -6.02 -12.62 -5.58
CA GLN A 17 -6.65 -13.66 -4.75
C GLN A 17 -6.52 -13.38 -3.25
N LEU A 18 -5.59 -12.54 -2.83
CA LEU A 18 -5.42 -12.10 -1.44
C LEU A 18 -5.88 -10.66 -1.21
N ASN A 19 -6.22 -9.92 -2.25
CA ASN A 19 -6.38 -8.46 -2.21
C ASN A 19 -5.17 -7.75 -1.55
N LEU A 20 -3.97 -8.22 -1.90
CA LEU A 20 -2.70 -7.68 -1.43
C LEU A 20 -2.04 -6.88 -2.55
N PHE A 21 -1.66 -5.65 -2.24
CA PHE A 21 -1.02 -4.70 -3.14
C PHE A 21 0.26 -4.22 -2.48
N VAL A 22 1.37 -4.37 -3.18
CA VAL A 22 2.72 -4.03 -2.66
C VAL A 22 3.44 -3.18 -3.68
N LEU A 23 4.06 -2.10 -3.22
CA LEU A 23 4.90 -1.21 -4.01
C LEU A 23 6.17 -0.92 -3.24
N SER A 24 7.28 -0.91 -3.95
CA SER A 24 8.62 -0.63 -3.44
C SER A 24 9.38 0.20 -4.46
N ASP A 25 10.03 1.25 -4.02
CA ASP A 25 10.90 2.13 -4.78
C ASP A 25 12.33 1.88 -4.30
N GLY A 26 13.18 1.46 -5.24
CA GLY A 26 14.56 1.07 -4.93
C GLY A 26 15.52 2.24 -4.98
N MET A 27 16.55 2.17 -4.16
CA MET A 27 17.65 3.13 -4.13
C MET A 27 19.01 2.43 -4.04
N GLY A 28 20.07 3.05 -4.57
CA GLY A 28 21.41 2.48 -4.42
C GLY A 28 22.33 2.63 -5.64
N GLY A 29 21.92 3.37 -6.68
CA GLY A 29 22.69 3.59 -7.92
C GLY A 29 22.91 2.32 -8.76
N GLU A 30 23.17 2.47 -10.06
CA GLU A 30 23.56 1.41 -11.03
C GLU A 30 22.91 0.02 -10.86
N ALA A 31 21.57 -0.10 -10.92
CA ALA A 31 20.80 -1.35 -10.84
C ALA A 31 20.65 -2.00 -9.45
N HIS A 32 21.24 -1.47 -8.39
CA HIS A 32 21.11 -2.06 -7.06
C HIS A 32 19.76 -1.74 -6.41
N GLY A 33 19.16 -0.60 -6.72
CA GLY A 33 17.81 -0.24 -6.34
C GLY A 33 16.77 -1.21 -6.89
N GLU A 34 16.91 -1.62 -8.16
CA GLU A 34 16.02 -2.62 -8.78
C GLU A 34 16.05 -3.97 -8.04
N ILE A 35 17.25 -4.42 -7.62
CA ILE A 35 17.39 -5.65 -6.84
C ILE A 35 16.72 -5.52 -5.48
N ALA A 36 16.93 -4.40 -4.79
CA ALA A 36 16.36 -4.17 -3.47
C ALA A 36 14.82 -4.12 -3.51
N SER A 37 14.24 -3.37 -4.45
CA SER A 37 12.79 -3.25 -4.59
C SER A 37 12.13 -4.57 -5.00
N ALA A 38 12.74 -5.32 -5.94
CA ALA A 38 12.26 -6.64 -6.34
C ALA A 38 12.29 -7.62 -5.16
N LEU A 39 13.41 -7.68 -4.41
CA LEU A 39 13.57 -8.55 -3.24
C LEU A 39 12.56 -8.20 -2.13
N ALA A 40 12.30 -6.91 -1.92
CA ALA A 40 11.28 -6.44 -0.98
C ALA A 40 9.89 -6.98 -1.34
N VAL A 41 9.45 -6.73 -2.56
CA VAL A 41 8.13 -7.12 -3.06
C VAL A 41 7.96 -8.65 -3.05
N GLU A 42 8.93 -9.39 -3.57
CA GLU A 42 8.87 -10.86 -3.62
C GLU A 42 8.81 -11.47 -2.23
N THR A 43 9.60 -10.95 -1.27
CA THR A 43 9.61 -11.45 0.11
C THR A 43 8.24 -11.24 0.77
N VAL A 44 7.68 -10.03 0.66
CA VAL A 44 6.36 -9.73 1.26
C VAL A 44 5.27 -10.59 0.65
N VAL A 45 5.22 -10.70 -0.66
CA VAL A 45 4.21 -11.51 -1.36
C VAL A 45 4.33 -12.97 -0.96
N LYS A 46 5.53 -13.55 -1.00
CA LYS A 46 5.76 -14.95 -0.61
C LYS A 46 5.34 -15.22 0.82
N HIS A 47 5.74 -14.36 1.76
CA HIS A 47 5.38 -14.53 3.18
C HIS A 47 3.86 -14.43 3.41
N CYS A 48 3.17 -13.53 2.69
CA CYS A 48 1.71 -13.39 2.79
C CYS A 48 0.94 -14.52 2.08
N MET A 49 1.52 -15.18 1.09
CA MET A 49 0.91 -16.34 0.41
C MET A 49 1.07 -17.65 1.16
N ASP A 50 2.12 -17.78 1.97
CA ASP A 50 2.43 -19.02 2.68
C ASP A 50 1.46 -19.24 3.85
N THR A 51 0.51 -20.17 3.68
CA THR A 51 -0.53 -20.49 4.67
C THR A 51 0.01 -21.18 5.92
N ASP A 52 1.20 -21.79 5.84
CA ASP A 52 1.81 -22.52 6.96
C ASP A 52 2.60 -21.60 7.90
N SER A 53 2.81 -20.34 7.53
CA SER A 53 3.54 -19.35 8.34
C SER A 53 2.73 -18.80 9.54
N ASN A 54 1.75 -19.55 10.05
CA ASN A 54 1.06 -19.29 11.33
C ASN A 54 1.99 -19.41 12.56
N HIS A 55 3.30 -19.55 12.37
CA HIS A 55 4.25 -19.51 13.46
C HIS A 55 4.46 -18.05 13.87
N ALA A 56 3.98 -17.77 15.08
CA ALA A 56 4.26 -16.58 15.85
C ALA A 56 5.73 -16.16 15.70
N ALA A 57 6.01 -15.31 14.72
CA ALA A 57 7.26 -14.58 14.70
C ALA A 57 7.22 -13.64 15.91
N SER A 58 8.24 -13.72 16.71
CA SER A 58 8.46 -12.91 17.90
C SER A 58 8.23 -11.44 17.56
N THR A 59 7.14 -10.88 18.03
CA THR A 59 6.84 -9.46 17.91
C THR A 59 7.87 -8.68 18.70
N HIS A 60 8.84 -8.11 18.02
CA HIS A 60 9.71 -7.12 18.62
C HIS A 60 8.92 -5.81 18.73
N GLY A 61 8.39 -5.54 19.92
CA GLY A 61 7.75 -4.27 20.25
C GLY A 61 6.35 -4.41 20.87
N ASN A 62 6.10 -3.69 21.94
CA ASN A 62 4.84 -3.64 22.70
C ASN A 62 3.65 -2.98 21.91
N SER A 63 3.88 -2.41 20.73
CA SER A 63 2.90 -1.67 19.96
C SER A 63 1.97 -2.53 19.10
N THR A 64 2.28 -3.81 18.88
CA THR A 64 1.55 -4.70 17.97
C THR A 64 0.46 -5.56 18.64
N GLN A 65 0.26 -5.45 19.95
CA GLN A 65 -0.64 -6.36 20.70
C GLN A 65 -2.13 -6.23 20.28
N ASN A 66 -2.56 -5.09 19.76
CA ASN A 66 -3.97 -4.83 19.37
C ASN A 66 -4.24 -4.93 17.86
N LEU A 67 -3.23 -5.28 17.06
CA LEU A 67 -3.39 -5.38 15.61
C LEU A 67 -4.00 -6.74 15.20
N SER A 68 -4.72 -6.76 14.09
CA SER A 68 -5.24 -7.98 13.47
C SER A 68 -4.11 -8.91 13.02
N ASP A 69 -4.43 -10.20 12.82
CA ASP A 69 -3.44 -11.18 12.37
C ASP A 69 -2.90 -10.86 10.97
N SER A 70 -3.73 -10.28 10.09
CA SER A 70 -3.30 -9.81 8.77
C SER A 70 -2.27 -8.69 8.89
N THR A 71 -2.50 -7.70 9.75
CA THR A 71 -1.57 -6.59 9.94
C THR A 71 -0.26 -7.08 10.57
N LYS A 72 -0.32 -7.94 11.59
CA LYS A 72 0.88 -8.55 12.19
C LYS A 72 1.70 -9.32 11.16
N ARG A 73 1.01 -10.11 10.33
CA ARG A 73 1.66 -10.88 9.27
C ARG A 73 2.31 -9.99 8.23
N LEU A 74 1.65 -8.89 7.85
CA LEU A 74 2.19 -7.92 6.91
C LEU A 74 3.44 -7.23 7.46
N VAL A 75 3.41 -6.78 8.72
CA VAL A 75 4.57 -6.18 9.42
C VAL A 75 5.73 -7.17 9.50
N ASN A 76 5.47 -8.43 9.85
CA ASN A 76 6.50 -9.48 9.88
C ASN A 76 7.12 -9.74 8.51
N ALA A 77 6.31 -9.66 7.44
CA ALA A 77 6.79 -9.78 6.07
C ALA A 77 7.75 -8.65 5.70
N VAL A 78 7.46 -7.41 6.13
CA VAL A 78 8.31 -6.24 5.91
C VAL A 78 9.63 -6.36 6.68
N HIS A 79 9.59 -6.80 7.93
CA HIS A 79 10.83 -7.08 8.69
C HIS A 79 11.69 -8.17 8.03
N LEU A 80 11.05 -9.22 7.47
CA LEU A 80 11.76 -10.25 6.73
C LEU A 80 12.39 -9.69 5.46
N ALA A 81 11.66 -8.84 4.72
CA ALA A 81 12.19 -8.16 3.54
C ALA A 81 13.41 -7.30 3.88
N ASN A 82 13.34 -6.51 4.97
CA ASN A 82 14.49 -5.74 5.45
C ASN A 82 15.72 -6.62 5.67
N ARG A 83 15.56 -7.72 6.41
CA ARG A 83 16.68 -8.64 6.69
C ARG A 83 17.26 -9.26 5.43
N ASN A 84 16.41 -9.63 4.46
CA ASN A 84 16.86 -10.21 3.21
C ASN A 84 17.69 -9.22 2.38
N ILE A 85 17.26 -7.95 2.29
CA ILE A 85 18.00 -6.90 1.57
C ILE A 85 19.31 -6.60 2.30
N PHE A 86 19.27 -6.39 3.61
CA PHE A 86 20.45 -6.12 4.44
C PHE A 86 21.49 -7.23 4.31
N ASN A 87 21.09 -8.50 4.46
CA ASN A 87 22.00 -9.64 4.34
C ASN A 87 22.55 -9.78 2.90
N SER A 88 21.77 -9.48 1.87
CA SER A 88 22.25 -9.49 0.50
C SER A 88 23.32 -8.43 0.28
N ALA A 89 23.12 -7.21 0.78
CA ALA A 89 24.10 -6.13 0.69
C ALA A 89 25.41 -6.44 1.46
N GLU A 90 25.33 -7.16 2.60
CA GLU A 90 26.50 -7.59 3.38
C GLU A 90 27.28 -8.72 2.70
N THR A 91 26.59 -9.61 1.99
CA THR A 91 27.23 -10.79 1.35
C THR A 91 27.73 -10.51 -0.08
N HIS A 92 27.25 -9.44 -0.72
CA HIS A 92 27.60 -9.05 -2.09
C HIS A 92 28.12 -7.61 -2.09
N PRO A 93 29.45 -7.41 -2.05
CA PRO A 93 30.03 -6.06 -1.95
C PRO A 93 29.59 -5.10 -3.05
N GLU A 94 29.28 -5.63 -4.25
CA GLU A 94 28.74 -4.86 -5.36
C GLU A 94 27.34 -4.29 -5.10
N GLN A 95 26.58 -4.88 -4.17
CA GLN A 95 25.23 -4.44 -3.76
C GLN A 95 25.26 -3.56 -2.50
N SER A 96 26.45 -3.19 -2.03
CA SER A 96 26.59 -2.39 -0.81
C SER A 96 25.87 -1.05 -0.94
N GLY A 97 25.08 -0.71 0.09
CA GLY A 97 24.32 0.54 0.13
C GLY A 97 22.98 0.50 -0.63
N MET A 98 22.59 -0.66 -1.18
CA MET A 98 21.24 -0.80 -1.72
C MET A 98 20.18 -0.72 -0.61
N GLY A 99 19.04 -0.18 -0.96
CA GLY A 99 17.88 -0.11 -0.08
C GLY A 99 16.60 0.08 -0.87
N ALA A 100 15.49 0.07 -0.17
CA ALA A 100 14.20 0.31 -0.82
C ALA A 100 13.18 0.91 0.15
N THR A 101 12.20 1.63 -0.38
CA THR A 101 10.95 1.90 0.33
C THR A 101 10.08 0.64 0.29
N LEU A 102 9.03 0.60 1.09
CA LEU A 102 7.96 -0.36 0.92
C LEU A 102 6.65 0.20 1.47
N THR A 103 5.61 0.10 0.67
CA THR A 103 4.24 0.34 1.12
C THR A 103 3.36 -0.81 0.66
N ALA A 104 2.64 -1.43 1.60
CA ALA A 104 1.78 -2.57 1.33
C ALA A 104 0.39 -2.36 1.91
N LEU A 105 -0.63 -2.70 1.12
CA LEU A 105 -2.05 -2.67 1.46
C LEU A 105 -2.62 -4.08 1.37
N TRP A 106 -3.24 -4.57 2.44
CA TRP A 106 -3.90 -5.86 2.47
C TRP A 106 -5.35 -5.70 2.91
N ILE A 107 -6.29 -5.98 1.99
CA ILE A 107 -7.72 -5.85 2.23
C ILE A 107 -8.29 -7.20 2.63
N ASN A 108 -8.89 -7.27 3.83
CA ASN A 108 -9.56 -8.45 4.35
C ASN A 108 -10.99 -8.09 4.76
N GLY A 109 -11.97 -8.47 3.93
CA GLY A 109 -13.34 -8.01 4.07
C GLY A 109 -13.44 -6.48 3.92
N ASN A 110 -13.84 -5.80 4.98
CA ASN A 110 -13.91 -4.34 5.05
C ASN A 110 -12.77 -3.70 5.89
N ALA A 111 -11.75 -4.47 6.22
CA ALA A 111 -10.58 -3.98 6.93
C ALA A 111 -9.38 -3.87 5.99
N LEU A 112 -8.69 -2.74 6.05
CA LEU A 112 -7.43 -2.49 5.37
C LEU A 112 -6.30 -2.55 6.39
N SER A 113 -5.33 -3.42 6.17
CA SER A 113 -4.05 -3.43 6.86
C SER A 113 -3.02 -2.70 6.02
N ILE A 114 -2.26 -1.81 6.64
CA ILE A 114 -1.19 -1.02 6.02
C ILE A 114 0.11 -1.35 6.72
N ALA A 115 1.19 -1.55 5.96
CA ALA A 115 2.57 -1.55 6.46
C ALA A 115 3.43 -0.67 5.57
N HIS A 116 4.26 0.19 6.18
CA HIS A 116 4.95 1.24 5.46
C HIS A 116 6.35 1.51 6.00
N VAL A 117 7.30 1.69 5.06
CA VAL A 117 8.67 2.21 5.30
C VAL A 117 9.08 3.05 4.08
N GLY A 118 9.44 4.31 4.29
CA GLY A 118 10.00 5.17 3.23
C GLY A 118 9.11 6.36 2.86
N VAL A 119 9.06 6.70 1.57
CA VAL A 119 8.38 7.89 1.02
C VAL A 119 7.34 7.56 -0.06
N SER A 120 7.19 6.27 -0.42
CA SER A 120 6.05 5.84 -1.24
C SER A 120 4.77 5.98 -0.42
N ARG A 121 3.70 6.47 -1.02
CA ARG A 121 2.50 6.86 -0.27
C ARG A 121 1.29 5.98 -0.57
N ALA A 122 0.44 5.85 0.44
CA ALA A 122 -0.92 5.34 0.31
C ALA A 122 -1.92 6.45 0.63
N TYR A 123 -2.98 6.54 -0.20
CA TYR A 123 -4.08 7.50 -0.03
C TYR A 123 -5.43 6.80 -0.03
N LEU A 124 -6.38 7.41 0.65
CA LEU A 124 -7.80 7.08 0.62
C LEU A 124 -8.58 8.28 0.09
N LEU A 125 -9.30 8.09 -1.01
CA LEU A 125 -10.33 9.02 -1.45
C LEU A 125 -11.70 8.52 -0.98
N ARG A 126 -12.33 9.27 -0.09
CA ARG A 126 -13.66 8.99 0.47
C ARG A 126 -14.52 10.23 0.43
N THR A 127 -15.73 10.12 -0.11
CA THR A 127 -16.70 11.23 -0.21
C THR A 127 -16.13 12.52 -0.80
N GLY A 128 -15.18 12.39 -1.73
CA GLY A 128 -14.53 13.52 -2.39
C GLY A 128 -13.30 14.10 -1.66
N ALA A 129 -13.00 13.66 -0.44
CA ALA A 129 -11.81 14.05 0.30
C ALA A 129 -10.68 13.03 0.11
N LEU A 130 -9.49 13.50 -0.28
CA LEU A 130 -8.26 12.69 -0.33
C LEU A 130 -7.53 12.81 1.01
N GLN A 131 -7.19 11.67 1.57
CA GLN A 131 -6.42 11.54 2.81
C GLN A 131 -5.18 10.70 2.56
N GLN A 132 -4.00 11.21 2.89
CA GLN A 132 -2.78 10.39 2.97
C GLN A 132 -2.87 9.49 4.21
N LEU A 133 -2.66 8.19 4.02
CA LEU A 133 -2.70 7.18 5.08
C LEU A 133 -1.30 6.86 5.65
N THR A 134 -0.25 7.15 4.92
CA THR A 134 1.15 6.92 5.32
C THR A 134 1.82 8.23 5.72
N SER A 135 2.86 8.15 6.55
CA SER A 135 3.70 9.30 6.88
C SER A 135 5.07 9.13 6.24
N ASP A 136 5.54 10.11 5.48
CA ASP A 136 6.85 10.02 4.83
C ASP A 136 7.99 9.94 5.85
N HIS A 137 8.89 8.99 5.65
CA HIS A 137 10.11 8.84 6.44
C HIS A 137 11.28 9.62 5.81
N SER A 138 11.06 10.89 5.54
CA SER A 138 12.08 11.80 5.01
C SER A 138 12.50 12.84 6.04
N LEU A 139 13.70 13.43 5.84
CA LEU A 139 14.20 14.51 6.69
C LEU A 139 13.24 15.69 6.71
N VAL A 140 12.75 16.12 5.55
CA VAL A 140 11.84 17.26 5.43
C VAL A 140 10.50 17.00 6.11
N ALA A 141 9.93 15.80 5.99
CA ALA A 141 8.69 15.45 6.67
C ALA A 141 8.85 15.46 8.20
N GLU A 142 9.99 15.01 8.71
CA GLU A 142 10.30 15.10 10.14
C GLU A 142 10.46 16.54 10.62
N GLN A 143 11.10 17.41 9.82
CA GLN A 143 11.23 18.83 10.14
C GLN A 143 9.87 19.54 10.18
N VAL A 144 8.96 19.21 9.24
CA VAL A 144 7.57 19.73 9.26
C VAL A 144 6.84 19.25 10.51
N ARG A 145 6.92 17.96 10.84
CA ARG A 145 6.28 17.37 12.02
C ARG A 145 6.74 18.00 13.33
N ARG A 146 8.01 18.39 13.41
CA ARG A 146 8.59 19.11 14.55
C ARG A 146 8.34 20.63 14.53
N GLY A 147 7.69 21.15 13.49
CA GLY A 147 7.45 22.58 13.33
C GLY A 147 8.71 23.41 13.05
N ILE A 148 9.78 22.77 12.54
CA ILE A 148 11.06 23.44 12.20
C ILE A 148 10.91 24.19 10.87
N ILE A 149 10.20 23.57 9.90
CA ILE A 149 9.86 24.17 8.61
C ILE A 149 8.37 23.99 8.33
N THR A 150 7.81 24.81 7.46
CA THR A 150 6.45 24.67 6.94
C THR A 150 6.38 23.60 5.84
N ALA A 151 5.19 23.09 5.52
CA ALA A 151 5.00 22.19 4.40
C ALA A 151 5.45 22.81 3.07
N SER A 152 5.20 24.11 2.85
CA SER A 152 5.64 24.82 1.64
C SER A 152 7.17 24.94 1.54
N GLU A 153 7.86 25.11 2.64
CA GLU A 153 9.34 25.10 2.66
C GLU A 153 9.89 23.70 2.40
N ALA A 154 9.21 22.65 2.88
CA ALA A 154 9.58 21.27 2.61
C ALA A 154 9.50 20.95 1.11
N GLU A 155 8.44 21.41 0.42
CA GLU A 155 8.26 21.24 -1.03
C GLU A 155 9.35 21.92 -1.87
N GLN A 156 10.03 22.93 -1.34
CA GLN A 156 11.10 23.67 -2.01
C GLN A 156 12.50 23.25 -1.57
N SER A 157 12.61 22.32 -0.62
CA SER A 157 13.88 21.89 -0.05
C SER A 157 14.66 20.99 -0.99
N GLU A 158 15.95 21.20 -1.13
CA GLU A 158 16.86 20.30 -1.84
C GLU A 158 17.04 18.95 -1.10
N MET A 159 16.58 18.85 0.16
CA MET A 159 16.70 17.65 1.00
C MET A 159 15.46 16.73 0.95
N GLN A 160 14.56 16.92 -0.01
CA GLN A 160 13.36 16.09 -0.14
C GLN A 160 13.68 14.59 -0.33
N SER A 161 14.81 14.28 -0.98
CA SER A 161 15.24 12.90 -1.24
C SER A 161 15.98 12.25 -0.07
N VAL A 162 16.24 12.97 1.04
CA VAL A 162 16.95 12.41 2.20
C VAL A 162 15.99 11.55 3.02
N LEU A 163 16.15 10.24 2.92
CA LEU A 163 15.39 9.27 3.70
C LEU A 163 15.99 9.10 5.10
N LEU A 164 15.11 9.06 6.09
CA LEU A 164 15.46 8.71 7.48
C LEU A 164 15.27 7.22 7.75
N ARG A 165 14.43 6.54 6.94
CA ARG A 165 14.09 5.14 7.12
C ARG A 165 13.86 4.47 5.75
N ALA A 166 14.58 3.38 5.50
CA ALA A 166 14.44 2.54 4.31
C ALA A 166 14.85 1.09 4.63
N LEU A 167 14.33 0.14 3.88
CA LEU A 167 14.69 -1.26 3.98
C LEU A 167 16.15 -1.49 3.53
N GLY A 168 16.83 -2.41 4.18
CA GLY A 168 18.18 -2.86 3.81
C GLY A 168 19.32 -1.97 4.27
N THR A 169 19.03 -0.77 4.79
CA THR A 169 20.07 0.17 5.25
C THR A 169 20.58 -0.14 6.66
N GLN A 170 19.80 -0.86 7.46
CA GLN A 170 20.14 -1.29 8.82
C GLN A 170 19.61 -2.70 9.05
N ALA A 171 20.23 -3.43 9.98
CA ALA A 171 19.83 -4.80 10.33
C ALA A 171 18.36 -4.88 10.80
N GLU A 172 17.89 -3.84 11.50
CA GLU A 172 16.51 -3.70 11.96
C GLU A 172 15.92 -2.40 11.45
N VAL A 173 14.62 -2.41 11.16
CA VAL A 173 13.86 -1.25 10.70
C VAL A 173 12.56 -1.16 11.49
N GLU A 174 12.16 0.05 11.85
CA GLU A 174 10.83 0.31 12.38
C GLU A 174 9.82 0.38 11.23
N VAL A 175 8.74 -0.39 11.34
CA VAL A 175 7.67 -0.47 10.32
C VAL A 175 6.45 0.26 10.87
N ASP A 176 6.00 1.29 10.17
CA ASP A 176 4.71 1.92 10.48
C ASP A 176 3.59 0.99 10.04
N SER A 177 2.59 0.81 10.89
CA SER A 177 1.42 -0.02 10.61
C SER A 177 0.14 0.66 11.06
N GLU A 178 -0.88 0.56 10.23
CA GLU A 178 -2.20 1.14 10.48
C GLU A 178 -3.31 0.20 10.00
N GLU A 179 -4.46 0.31 10.64
CA GLU A 179 -5.68 -0.38 10.24
C GLU A 179 -6.80 0.64 9.96
N GLN A 180 -7.44 0.49 8.82
CA GLN A 180 -8.48 1.38 8.37
C GLN A 180 -9.72 0.60 7.98
N ALA A 181 -10.92 1.05 8.44
CA ALA A 181 -12.17 0.51 7.94
C ALA A 181 -12.46 1.06 6.54
N LEU A 182 -12.80 0.18 5.62
CA LEU A 182 -13.17 0.51 4.25
C LEU A 182 -14.68 0.47 4.06
N PHE A 183 -15.18 1.33 3.18
CA PHE A 183 -16.59 1.42 2.81
C PHE A 183 -16.77 1.30 1.30
N PRO A 184 -17.96 0.92 0.82
CA PRO A 184 -18.29 0.94 -0.60
C PRO A 184 -18.01 2.31 -1.22
N ARG A 185 -17.43 2.33 -2.42
CA ARG A 185 -16.99 3.51 -3.19
C ARG A 185 -15.70 4.17 -2.70
N ASP A 186 -15.06 3.68 -1.65
CA ASP A 186 -13.70 4.12 -1.34
C ASP A 186 -12.77 3.85 -2.52
N VAL A 187 -11.81 4.74 -2.72
CA VAL A 187 -10.73 4.56 -3.68
C VAL A 187 -9.41 4.64 -2.95
N LEU A 188 -8.59 3.62 -3.11
CA LEU A 188 -7.23 3.61 -2.60
C LEU A 188 -6.27 3.90 -3.73
N LEU A 189 -5.24 4.67 -3.43
CA LEU A 189 -4.10 4.91 -4.31
C LEU A 189 -2.83 4.52 -3.57
N LEU A 190 -1.96 3.78 -4.26
CA LEU A 190 -0.61 3.47 -3.82
C LEU A 190 0.34 3.98 -4.90
N CYS A 191 1.35 4.77 -4.54
CA CYS A 191 2.26 5.38 -5.51
C CYS A 191 3.68 5.57 -4.97
N SER A 192 4.67 5.56 -5.88
CA SER A 192 6.02 6.02 -5.59
C SER A 192 6.09 7.55 -5.54
N ASP A 193 7.17 8.09 -5.02
CA ASP A 193 7.38 9.54 -4.87
C ASP A 193 7.50 10.27 -6.22
N GLY A 194 7.85 9.56 -7.29
CA GLY A 194 7.84 10.11 -8.65
C GLY A 194 6.46 10.62 -9.10
N LEU A 195 5.35 10.14 -8.49
CA LEU A 195 4.04 10.75 -8.69
C LEU A 195 3.91 12.03 -7.86
N THR A 196 4.12 11.96 -6.55
CA THR A 196 3.78 13.02 -5.60
C THR A 196 4.72 14.22 -5.63
N ARG A 197 5.89 14.07 -6.22
CA ARG A 197 6.79 15.19 -6.56
C ARG A 197 6.32 15.98 -7.76
N MET A 198 5.55 15.39 -8.65
CA MET A 198 5.12 15.98 -9.92
C MET A 198 3.64 16.36 -9.94
N VAL A 199 2.80 15.73 -9.12
CA VAL A 199 1.34 15.92 -9.13
C VAL A 199 0.89 16.22 -7.70
N THR A 200 0.16 17.32 -7.55
CA THR A 200 -0.35 17.77 -6.24
C THR A 200 -1.53 16.93 -5.76
N ASP A 201 -1.76 16.89 -4.44
CA ASP A 201 -2.90 16.17 -3.85
C ASP A 201 -4.27 16.59 -4.44
N PRO A 202 -4.55 17.90 -4.71
CA PRO A 202 -5.78 18.30 -5.41
C PRO A 202 -5.91 17.72 -6.83
N GLU A 203 -4.82 17.63 -7.59
CA GLU A 203 -4.82 17.05 -8.94
C GLU A 203 -5.02 15.54 -8.90
N ILE A 204 -4.40 14.86 -7.91
CA ILE A 204 -4.63 13.43 -7.64
C ILE A 204 -6.10 13.19 -7.32
N ALA A 205 -6.66 13.97 -6.37
CA ALA A 205 -8.07 13.87 -5.99
C ALA A 205 -9.01 14.08 -7.19
N GLY A 206 -8.76 15.14 -7.97
CA GLY A 206 -9.55 15.45 -9.16
C GLY A 206 -9.53 14.34 -10.20
N THR A 207 -8.36 13.77 -10.46
CA THR A 207 -8.18 12.64 -11.39
C THR A 207 -8.92 11.40 -10.91
N LEU A 208 -8.77 11.03 -9.65
CA LEU A 208 -9.44 9.86 -9.07
C LEU A 208 -10.98 10.04 -9.02
N GLN A 209 -11.50 11.26 -8.93
CA GLN A 209 -12.94 11.54 -8.98
C GLN A 209 -13.48 11.47 -10.41
N ALA A 210 -12.75 12.02 -11.38
CA ALA A 210 -13.18 12.11 -12.77
C ALA A 210 -13.15 10.75 -13.47
N GLU A 211 -12.09 9.96 -13.25
CA GLU A 211 -11.90 8.67 -13.92
C GLU A 211 -12.45 7.54 -13.04
N THR A 212 -13.51 6.87 -13.51
CA THR A 212 -14.14 5.75 -12.78
C THR A 212 -13.43 4.41 -13.00
N ASP A 213 -12.75 4.26 -14.13
CA ASP A 213 -11.92 3.09 -14.43
C ASP A 213 -10.56 3.22 -13.73
N PRO A 214 -10.16 2.25 -12.89
CA PRO A 214 -8.92 2.36 -12.12
C PRO A 214 -7.66 2.37 -13.00
N GLN A 215 -7.67 1.67 -14.15
CA GLN A 215 -6.53 1.67 -15.07
C GLN A 215 -6.39 3.02 -15.74
N LYS A 216 -7.49 3.62 -16.22
CA LYS A 216 -7.46 4.95 -16.82
C LYS A 216 -7.04 6.03 -15.82
N ALA A 217 -7.49 5.91 -14.57
CA ALA A 217 -7.04 6.83 -13.52
C ALA A 217 -5.52 6.72 -13.29
N ALA A 218 -4.97 5.51 -13.22
CA ALA A 218 -3.54 5.29 -13.09
C ALA A 218 -2.77 5.84 -14.30
N ASP A 219 -3.23 5.54 -15.52
CA ASP A 219 -2.61 6.04 -16.75
C ASP A 219 -2.61 7.57 -16.82
N ARG A 220 -3.71 8.22 -16.39
CA ARG A 220 -3.82 9.68 -16.37
C ARG A 220 -2.89 10.31 -15.33
N LEU A 221 -2.77 9.71 -14.15
CA LEU A 221 -1.83 10.18 -13.11
C LEU A 221 -0.37 10.09 -13.59
N ILE A 222 0.01 8.98 -14.23
CA ILE A 222 1.34 8.81 -14.82
C ILE A 222 1.57 9.82 -15.94
N ALA A 223 0.57 10.07 -16.79
CA ALA A 223 0.68 11.07 -17.85
C ALA A 223 0.90 12.48 -17.28
N LEU A 224 0.12 12.88 -16.25
CA LEU A 224 0.27 14.16 -15.56
C LEU A 224 1.68 14.32 -14.96
N ALA A 225 2.18 13.28 -14.28
CA ALA A 225 3.52 13.34 -13.70
C ALA A 225 4.60 13.50 -14.77
N ASN A 226 4.46 12.85 -15.92
CA ASN A 226 5.37 13.01 -17.06
C ASN A 226 5.23 14.41 -17.71
N GLU A 227 4.01 14.92 -17.90
CA GLU A 227 3.74 16.28 -18.41
C GLU A 227 4.43 17.34 -17.51
N ASN A 228 4.51 17.10 -16.20
CA ASN A 228 5.15 17.98 -15.21
C ASN A 228 6.66 17.72 -15.04
N GLY A 229 7.27 16.90 -15.92
CA GLY A 229 8.72 16.73 -15.99
C GLY A 229 9.21 15.30 -15.82
N GLY A 230 8.45 14.39 -15.19
CA GLY A 230 8.77 12.97 -15.07
C GLY A 230 10.17 12.71 -14.48
N ALA A 231 10.51 13.40 -13.40
CA ALA A 231 11.88 13.43 -12.87
C ALA A 231 12.37 12.10 -12.29
N ASP A 232 11.46 11.18 -11.95
CA ASP A 232 11.79 9.87 -11.38
C ASP A 232 10.96 8.74 -12.02
N ASN A 233 11.16 7.50 -11.56
CA ASN A 233 10.26 6.38 -11.84
C ASN A 233 8.88 6.68 -11.25
N ILE A 234 7.82 6.36 -11.99
CA ILE A 234 6.45 6.66 -11.58
C ILE A 234 5.65 5.37 -11.57
N SER A 235 5.30 4.91 -10.39
CA SER A 235 4.46 3.73 -10.18
C SER A 235 3.18 4.11 -9.47
N VAL A 236 2.04 3.62 -9.99
CA VAL A 236 0.71 3.95 -9.51
C VAL A 236 -0.16 2.70 -9.50
N ILE A 237 -0.82 2.43 -8.39
CA ILE A 237 -1.85 1.38 -8.25
C ILE A 237 -3.13 2.05 -7.74
N VAL A 238 -4.21 1.94 -8.52
CA VAL A 238 -5.54 2.44 -8.12
C VAL A 238 -6.45 1.26 -7.82
N ILE A 239 -7.09 1.27 -6.65
CA ILE A 239 -8.01 0.23 -6.20
C ILE A 239 -9.35 0.88 -5.91
N ARG A 240 -10.44 0.39 -6.53
CA ARG A 240 -11.80 0.87 -6.28
C ARG A 240 -12.60 -0.21 -5.60
N LEU A 241 -13.23 0.15 -4.49
CA LEU A 241 -14.14 -0.74 -3.80
C LEU A 241 -15.52 -0.63 -4.44
N GLU A 242 -15.99 -1.75 -4.98
CA GLU A 242 -17.32 -1.81 -5.60
C GLU A 242 -18.43 -1.68 -4.57
N ASN A 243 -19.60 -1.23 -5.02
CA ASN A 243 -20.81 -1.32 -4.21
C ASN A 243 -21.15 -2.80 -4.00
N GLU A 244 -21.28 -3.24 -2.78
CA GLU A 244 -21.90 -4.56 -2.51
C GLU A 244 -23.32 -4.60 -3.05
N THR A 245 -23.46 -4.94 -4.33
CA THR A 245 -24.73 -5.34 -4.89
C THR A 245 -24.87 -6.85 -4.73
N LYS A 246 -25.67 -7.29 -3.73
CA LYS A 246 -26.29 -8.64 -3.61
C LYS A 246 -25.78 -9.65 -2.58
N GLY A 247 -25.08 -9.28 -1.53
CA GLY A 247 -24.75 -10.31 -0.50
C GLY A 247 -25.35 -10.05 0.90
N TRP A 248 -25.26 -8.87 1.36
CA TRP A 248 -25.52 -8.51 2.77
C TRP A 248 -27.00 -8.50 3.17
N LEU A 249 -27.95 -8.19 2.27
CA LEU A 249 -29.39 -8.18 2.60
C LEU A 249 -30.07 -9.55 2.47
N SER A 250 -29.41 -10.59 2.00
CA SER A 250 -30.03 -11.91 1.83
C SER A 250 -30.34 -12.59 3.17
N TRP A 251 -29.65 -12.27 4.24
CA TRP A 251 -29.91 -12.80 5.58
C TRP A 251 -30.96 -11.98 6.38
N LEU A 252 -31.32 -10.78 5.91
CA LEU A 252 -32.36 -9.92 6.51
C LEU A 252 -33.79 -10.22 6.01
N ARG A 253 -33.97 -11.22 5.13
CA ARG A 253 -35.33 -11.63 4.75
C ARG A 253 -35.98 -12.37 5.93
N PRO A 254 -37.07 -11.80 6.54
CA PRO A 254 -37.84 -12.51 7.54
C PRO A 254 -38.38 -13.78 6.90
N GLY A 255 -38.07 -14.93 7.51
CA GLY A 255 -38.57 -16.22 7.06
C GLY A 255 -40.09 -16.20 7.00
N GLY A 256 -40.65 -16.21 5.81
CA GLY A 256 -42.08 -16.38 5.59
C GLY A 256 -42.50 -17.72 6.15
N ARG A 257 -43.26 -17.69 7.24
CA ARG A 257 -43.98 -18.87 7.79
C ARG A 257 -44.86 -19.42 6.67
N LYS A 258 -44.55 -20.60 6.18
CA LYS A 258 -45.47 -21.41 5.36
C LYS A 258 -46.58 -21.88 6.31
N HIS A 259 -47.77 -21.33 6.14
CA HIS A 259 -49.00 -21.92 6.68
C HIS A 259 -49.17 -23.31 6.06
N ALA A 260 -49.11 -24.33 6.89
CA ALA A 260 -49.58 -25.65 6.55
C ALA A 260 -51.10 -25.61 6.49
N GLY A 261 -51.67 -25.62 5.30
CA GLY A 261 -53.07 -25.84 5.08
C GLY A 261 -53.44 -27.28 5.35
N SER A 262 -54.24 -27.52 6.37
CA SER A 262 -54.91 -28.75 6.64
C SER A 262 -56.00 -28.97 5.58
N ASN A 263 -55.87 -29.99 4.74
CA ASN A 263 -57.02 -30.55 3.98
C ASN A 263 -57.53 -31.77 4.69
N GLY A 264 -58.67 -31.59 5.36
CA GLY A 264 -59.54 -32.71 5.75
C GLY A 264 -60.26 -33.23 4.51
N SER A 265 -60.19 -34.53 4.26
CA SER A 265 -61.07 -35.24 3.36
C SER A 265 -62.10 -35.98 4.17
N ALA A 266 -63.35 -35.59 4.03
CA ALA A 266 -64.51 -36.37 4.44
C ALA A 266 -64.87 -37.35 3.29
N GLY A 267 -65.19 -38.50 3.67
CA GLY A 267 -65.57 -39.70 3.15
C GLY A 267 -66.92 -39.78 2.39
N GLY A 268 -67.24 -40.97 1.98
CA GLY A 268 -68.62 -41.34 1.64
C GLY A 268 -68.74 -42.22 0.43
N HIS A 269 -69.06 -43.46 0.72
CA HIS A 269 -69.62 -44.53 -0.10
C HIS A 269 -68.66 -45.30 -1.05
#